data_ec76b416548b0c5ace40f155b88e4106
#
_entry.id   ec76b416548b0c5ace40f155b88e4106
#
_cell.length_a   1.000
_cell.length_b   1.000
_cell.length_c   1.000
_cell.angle_alpha   90.00
_cell.angle_beta   90.00
_cell.angle_gamma   90.00
#
_symmetry.space_group_name_H-M   'P 1'
#
loop_
_entity.id
_entity.type
_entity.pdbx_description
1 polymer ?
#
loop_
_entity_poly.entity_id
_entity_poly.type
_entity_poly.pdbx_seq_one_letter_code
_entity_poly.pdbx_strand_id
1 'polypeptide(L)'
;VNDVYVSEDERAFMHFALGKAYEDLNDYKKSFKHYKEGNLIKKNKSLFNISDFNKECQNQIDVCTKDLFEMKKSWGSESNAPIFILGLPRSGSTLIEQILSSHSLIEGTQELPNIMAISRDIKLIDQKKGYPHNLLKLTQSSFAELGKKYIDETKWARSSKPFFIDKMPNNFVHIGLIKLILPKAKIIDARRNPRDASFSCYKQYFAKGQHFTYDLDDIARYYKDYIRLMNYWNKLLTGKIFTMHYEQIIENPNEKISDLLIFCNVGFEENCLNFHTSKRPVKTASSEQVRQPMYKSGLDYWKNYSNNLDTLKKHFPDYGK
;
A
#
# COMPACT_ATOMS: atom_id res chain seq x y z
N VAL A 1 13.45 2.90 30.18
CA VAL A 1 13.40 3.61 28.89
C VAL A 1 14.31 4.84 28.87
N ASN A 2 14.65 5.37 30.02
CA ASN A 2 15.51 6.57 30.16
C ASN A 2 16.94 6.25 30.62
N ASP A 3 17.42 5.03 30.40
CA ASP A 3 18.78 4.62 30.73
C ASP A 3 19.78 5.26 29.74
N VAL A 4 20.88 5.78 30.24
CA VAL A 4 21.92 6.46 29.45
C VAL A 4 22.60 5.51 28.44
N TYR A 5 22.55 4.21 28.67
CA TYR A 5 23.16 3.19 27.82
C TYR A 5 22.25 2.71 26.68
N VAL A 6 20.98 3.13 26.64
CA VAL A 6 19.99 2.71 25.62
C VAL A 6 19.98 3.71 24.46
N SER A 7 20.23 3.23 23.25
CA SER A 7 20.17 4.06 22.04
C SER A 7 18.77 4.63 21.81
N GLU A 8 18.67 5.74 21.07
CA GLU A 8 17.37 6.34 20.74
C GLU A 8 16.47 5.39 19.93
N ASP A 9 17.04 4.54 19.05
CA ASP A 9 16.26 3.58 18.29
C ASP A 9 15.71 2.48 19.18
N GLU A 10 16.47 2.00 20.16
CA GLU A 10 15.98 1.07 21.18
C GLU A 10 14.92 1.72 22.06
N ARG A 11 15.10 2.98 22.45
CA ARG A 11 14.07 3.72 23.21
C ARG A 11 12.77 3.86 22.41
N ALA A 12 12.87 4.21 21.13
CA ALA A 12 11.69 4.26 20.26
C ALA A 12 10.99 2.89 20.21
N PHE A 13 11.75 1.81 19.98
CA PHE A 13 11.22 0.44 19.96
C PHE A 13 10.53 0.09 21.28
N MET A 14 11.14 0.38 22.44
CA MET A 14 10.54 0.15 23.75
C MET A 14 9.23 0.93 23.94
N HIS A 15 9.19 2.18 23.47
CA HIS A 15 7.97 2.97 23.53
C HIS A 15 6.84 2.36 22.68
N PHE A 16 7.12 1.88 21.47
CA PHE A 16 6.10 1.17 20.67
C PHE A 16 5.64 -0.12 21.33
N ALA A 17 6.55 -0.89 21.95
CA ALA A 17 6.23 -2.11 22.68
C ALA A 17 5.34 -1.81 23.91
N LEU A 18 5.67 -0.79 24.70
CA LEU A 18 4.86 -0.34 25.84
C LEU A 18 3.50 0.20 25.37
N GLY A 19 3.48 0.95 24.26
CA GLY A 19 2.24 1.40 23.64
C GLY A 19 1.30 0.24 23.34
N LYS A 20 1.83 -0.84 22.75
CA LYS A 20 1.06 -2.07 22.48
C LYS A 20 0.65 -2.80 23.76
N ALA A 21 1.54 -2.93 24.73
CA ALA A 21 1.22 -3.59 26.01
C ALA A 21 0.07 -2.87 26.75
N TYR A 22 0.09 -1.55 26.83
CA TYR A 22 -1.01 -0.78 27.41
C TYR A 22 -2.31 -0.83 26.57
N GLU A 23 -2.19 -0.93 25.25
CA GLU A 23 -3.34 -1.16 24.35
C GLU A 23 -4.01 -2.52 24.69
N ASP A 24 -3.24 -3.57 24.91
CA ASP A 24 -3.76 -4.90 25.26
C ASP A 24 -4.43 -4.92 26.65
N LEU A 25 -4.03 -4.03 27.53
CA LEU A 25 -4.64 -3.80 28.84
C LEU A 25 -5.83 -2.80 28.78
N ASN A 26 -6.20 -2.32 27.59
CA ASN A 26 -7.21 -1.28 27.37
C ASN A 26 -6.93 0.05 28.07
N ASP A 27 -5.67 0.32 28.49
CA ASP A 27 -5.24 1.64 29.00
C ASP A 27 -4.81 2.51 27.80
N TYR A 28 -5.79 2.96 27.02
CA TYR A 28 -5.56 3.72 25.78
C TYR A 28 -4.87 5.07 26.03
N LYS A 29 -5.00 5.65 27.21
CA LYS A 29 -4.32 6.90 27.58
C LYS A 29 -2.82 6.70 27.70
N LYS A 30 -2.36 5.68 28.45
CA LYS A 30 -0.93 5.36 28.56
C LYS A 30 -0.40 4.82 27.25
N SER A 31 -1.17 3.98 26.55
CA SER A 31 -0.84 3.48 25.23
C SER A 31 -0.51 4.63 24.27
N PHE A 32 -1.40 5.61 24.13
CA PHE A 32 -1.17 6.76 23.25
C PHE A 32 0.06 7.59 23.66
N LYS A 33 0.27 7.80 24.96
CA LYS A 33 1.47 8.50 25.44
C LYS A 33 2.75 7.82 24.94
N HIS A 34 2.84 6.51 25.06
CA HIS A 34 4.00 5.76 24.59
C HIS A 34 4.15 5.77 23.08
N TYR A 35 3.07 5.59 22.31
CA TYR A 35 3.13 5.74 20.85
C TYR A 35 3.61 7.13 20.44
N LYS A 36 3.15 8.18 21.12
CA LYS A 36 3.57 9.57 20.84
C LYS A 36 5.07 9.77 21.09
N GLU A 37 5.60 9.28 22.21
CA GLU A 37 7.03 9.39 22.52
C GLU A 37 7.90 8.61 21.51
N GLY A 38 7.53 7.37 21.17
CA GLY A 38 8.24 6.58 20.18
C GLY A 38 8.26 7.25 18.79
N ASN A 39 7.11 7.78 18.36
CA ASN A 39 7.00 8.51 17.11
C ASN A 39 7.85 9.80 17.11
N LEU A 40 7.85 10.56 18.22
CA LEU A 40 8.63 11.79 18.33
C LEU A 40 10.15 11.51 18.16
N ILE A 41 10.67 10.47 18.79
CA ILE A 41 12.07 10.05 18.61
C ILE A 41 12.35 9.75 17.14
N LYS A 42 11.47 9.00 16.46
CA LYS A 42 11.67 8.65 15.05
C LYS A 42 11.51 9.85 14.12
N LYS A 43 10.57 10.76 14.40
CA LYS A 43 10.36 11.97 13.62
C LYS A 43 11.59 12.88 13.65
N ASN A 44 12.20 13.07 14.81
CA ASN A 44 13.39 13.92 14.96
C ASN A 44 14.62 13.43 14.16
N LYS A 45 14.67 12.13 13.82
CA LYS A 45 15.70 11.54 12.96
C LYS A 45 15.31 11.49 11.49
N SER A 46 14.06 11.75 11.17
CA SER A 46 13.55 11.60 9.80
C SER A 46 13.80 12.86 8.99
N LEU A 47 14.28 12.68 7.75
CA LEU A 47 14.36 13.73 6.73
C LEU A 47 13.09 13.81 5.87
N PHE A 48 12.03 13.11 6.25
CA PHE A 48 10.79 13.11 5.48
C PHE A 48 10.16 14.51 5.44
N ASN A 49 9.80 14.92 4.23
CA ASN A 49 9.09 16.17 3.99
C ASN A 49 7.84 15.89 3.14
N ILE A 50 6.68 16.13 3.69
CA ILE A 50 5.40 15.90 3.01
C ILE A 50 5.26 16.73 1.72
N SER A 51 5.91 17.90 1.63
CA SER A 51 5.88 18.73 0.43
C SER A 51 6.59 18.07 -0.76
N ASP A 52 7.60 17.25 -0.51
CA ASP A 52 8.29 16.51 -1.57
C ASP A 52 7.40 15.40 -2.11
N PHE A 53 6.67 14.71 -1.24
CA PHE A 53 5.70 13.72 -1.66
C PHE A 53 4.53 14.35 -2.46
N ASN A 54 4.04 15.52 -2.04
CA ASN A 54 3.02 16.26 -2.80
C ASN A 54 3.52 16.59 -4.22
N LYS A 55 4.78 17.04 -4.36
CA LYS A 55 5.40 17.29 -5.67
C LYS A 55 5.55 16.01 -6.50
N GLU A 56 5.93 14.91 -5.87
CA GLU A 56 6.01 13.60 -6.55
C GLU A 56 4.65 13.20 -7.13
N CYS A 57 3.58 13.29 -6.35
CA CYS A 57 2.22 13.04 -6.83
C CYS A 57 1.83 13.98 -7.97
N GLN A 58 2.16 15.28 -7.87
CA GLN A 58 1.86 16.25 -8.92
C GLN A 58 2.63 15.92 -10.20
N ASN A 59 3.91 15.59 -10.12
CA ASN A 59 4.70 15.19 -11.29
C ASN A 59 4.10 13.97 -12.01
N GLN A 60 3.55 13.00 -11.26
CA GLN A 60 2.86 11.85 -11.87
C GLN A 60 1.63 12.31 -12.68
N ILE A 61 0.83 13.24 -12.12
CA ILE A 61 -0.36 13.78 -12.77
C ILE A 61 0.03 14.56 -14.05
N ASP A 62 1.06 15.38 -13.96
CA ASP A 62 1.47 16.27 -15.07
C ASP A 62 2.08 15.49 -16.25
N VAL A 63 2.77 14.39 -15.97
CA VAL A 63 3.46 13.58 -16.98
C VAL A 63 2.58 12.48 -17.56
N CYS A 64 1.87 11.75 -16.70
CA CYS A 64 1.09 10.58 -17.12
C CYS A 64 -0.30 10.97 -17.61
N THR A 65 -0.37 11.76 -18.67
CA THR A 65 -1.60 12.26 -19.28
C THR A 65 -2.30 11.23 -20.17
N LYS A 66 -3.55 11.52 -20.56
CA LYS A 66 -4.29 10.71 -21.53
C LYS A 66 -3.52 10.58 -22.84
N ASP A 67 -2.95 11.67 -23.34
CA ASP A 67 -2.20 11.69 -24.59
C ASP A 67 -0.97 10.77 -24.51
N LEU A 68 -0.27 10.75 -23.37
CA LEU A 68 0.85 9.84 -23.16
C LEU A 68 0.41 8.37 -23.29
N PHE A 69 -0.72 8.00 -22.67
CA PHE A 69 -1.22 6.62 -22.72
C PHE A 69 -1.73 6.25 -24.12
N GLU A 70 -2.35 7.17 -24.84
CA GLU A 70 -2.79 6.93 -26.21
C GLU A 70 -1.60 6.79 -27.16
N MET A 71 -0.61 7.70 -27.06
CA MET A 71 0.60 7.67 -27.88
C MET A 71 1.42 6.39 -27.68
N LYS A 72 1.53 5.92 -26.42
CA LYS A 72 2.35 4.76 -26.06
C LYS A 72 1.52 3.49 -25.82
N LYS A 73 0.31 3.45 -26.40
CA LYS A 73 -0.57 2.29 -26.30
C LYS A 73 0.11 1.04 -26.87
N SER A 74 0.02 -0.07 -26.10
CA SER A 74 0.59 -1.38 -26.48
C SER A 74 2.12 -1.40 -26.67
N TRP A 75 2.85 -0.45 -26.09
CA TRP A 75 4.31 -0.45 -26.13
C TRP A 75 4.95 -1.37 -25.08
N GLY A 76 4.23 -1.71 -24.04
CA GLY A 76 4.70 -2.58 -22.96
C GLY A 76 4.58 -4.07 -23.27
N SER A 77 4.91 -4.89 -22.30
CA SER A 77 4.75 -6.35 -22.37
C SER A 77 3.27 -6.75 -22.32
N GLU A 78 2.89 -7.68 -23.17
CA GLU A 78 1.52 -8.23 -23.29
C GLU A 78 1.12 -9.19 -22.15
N SER A 79 2.01 -9.42 -21.18
CA SER A 79 1.70 -10.29 -20.04
C SER A 79 0.52 -9.78 -19.21
N ASN A 80 -0.43 -10.66 -18.93
CA ASN A 80 -1.57 -10.40 -18.04
C ASN A 80 -1.42 -11.09 -16.66
N ALA A 81 -0.26 -11.70 -16.41
CA ALA A 81 0.01 -12.46 -15.18
C ALA A 81 0.08 -11.60 -13.90
N PRO A 82 0.58 -10.34 -13.91
CA PRO A 82 0.72 -9.57 -12.68
C PRO A 82 -0.61 -9.01 -12.16
N ILE A 83 -0.82 -9.17 -10.85
CA ILE A 83 -1.88 -8.52 -10.07
C ILE A 83 -1.20 -7.65 -9.01
N PHE A 84 -1.29 -6.33 -9.17
CA PHE A 84 -0.73 -5.38 -8.21
C PHE A 84 -1.76 -5.06 -7.12
N ILE A 85 -1.37 -5.24 -5.86
CA ILE A 85 -2.14 -4.77 -4.70
C ILE A 85 -1.37 -3.61 -4.09
N LEU A 86 -1.98 -2.44 -4.09
CA LEU A 86 -1.39 -1.19 -3.64
C LEU A 86 -2.34 -0.41 -2.73
N GLY A 87 -1.93 0.74 -2.24
CA GLY A 87 -2.68 1.57 -1.30
C GLY A 87 -1.80 2.03 -0.15
N LEU A 88 -2.38 2.51 0.95
CA LEU A 88 -1.58 2.79 2.14
C LEU A 88 -1.23 1.51 2.91
N PRO A 89 -0.11 1.51 3.65
CA PRO A 89 0.10 0.49 4.67
C PRO A 89 -1.09 0.43 5.63
N ARG A 90 -1.39 -0.75 6.16
CA ARG A 90 -2.49 -0.96 7.11
C ARG A 90 -3.91 -0.75 6.57
N SER A 91 -4.08 -0.65 5.26
CA SER A 91 -5.40 -0.52 4.59
C SER A 91 -6.04 -1.86 4.19
N GLY A 92 -5.53 -2.99 4.67
CA GLY A 92 -6.11 -4.30 4.35
C GLY A 92 -5.48 -5.00 3.13
N SER A 93 -4.39 -4.46 2.56
CA SER A 93 -3.71 -5.06 1.40
C SER A 93 -3.24 -6.50 1.64
N THR A 94 -2.81 -6.84 2.86
CA THR A 94 -2.43 -8.22 3.24
C THR A 94 -3.65 -9.15 3.29
N LEU A 95 -4.81 -8.65 3.72
CA LEU A 95 -6.05 -9.44 3.68
C LEU A 95 -6.43 -9.79 2.24
N ILE A 96 -6.42 -8.80 1.35
CA ILE A 96 -6.70 -9.00 -0.08
C ILE A 96 -5.70 -9.98 -0.71
N GLU A 97 -4.42 -9.85 -0.36
CA GLU A 97 -3.38 -10.78 -0.80
C GLU A 97 -3.66 -12.22 -0.34
N GLN A 98 -4.05 -12.43 0.92
CA GLN A 98 -4.34 -13.76 1.43
C GLN A 98 -5.60 -14.35 0.76
N ILE A 99 -6.65 -13.57 0.58
CA ILE A 99 -7.86 -13.97 -0.13
C ILE A 99 -7.49 -14.46 -1.55
N LEU A 100 -6.81 -13.64 -2.32
CA LEU A 100 -6.45 -13.98 -3.70
C LEU A 100 -5.44 -15.13 -3.80
N SER A 101 -4.44 -15.19 -2.91
CA SER A 101 -3.45 -16.26 -2.92
C SER A 101 -3.99 -17.62 -2.51
N SER A 102 -5.20 -17.66 -1.91
CA SER A 102 -5.92 -18.90 -1.61
C SER A 102 -6.59 -19.50 -2.85
N HIS A 103 -6.67 -18.76 -3.95
CA HIS A 103 -7.16 -19.25 -5.23
C HIS A 103 -6.14 -20.16 -5.93
N SER A 104 -6.61 -21.24 -6.57
CA SER A 104 -5.74 -22.22 -7.24
C SER A 104 -4.86 -21.64 -8.35
N LEU A 105 -5.35 -20.62 -9.07
CA LEU A 105 -4.69 -19.99 -10.21
C LEU A 105 -3.81 -18.77 -9.84
N ILE A 106 -3.80 -18.30 -8.58
CA ILE A 106 -3.11 -17.09 -8.18
C ILE A 106 -2.00 -17.39 -7.19
N GLU A 107 -0.76 -17.01 -7.51
CA GLU A 107 0.39 -17.11 -6.61
C GLU A 107 0.50 -15.84 -5.75
N GLY A 108 0.58 -16.01 -4.44
CA GLY A 108 0.98 -14.92 -3.56
C GLY A 108 2.52 -14.85 -3.51
N THR A 109 3.09 -13.69 -3.75
CA THR A 109 4.55 -13.52 -3.64
C THR A 109 4.92 -12.79 -2.35
N GLN A 110 5.45 -11.61 -2.45
CA GLN A 110 5.84 -10.72 -1.36
C GLN A 110 5.87 -9.27 -1.86
N GLU A 111 6.39 -8.36 -1.05
CA GLU A 111 6.67 -6.98 -1.48
C GLU A 111 7.86 -6.99 -2.44
N LEU A 112 7.58 -6.87 -3.75
CA LEU A 112 8.60 -6.93 -4.79
C LEU A 112 9.17 -5.53 -5.05
N PRO A 113 10.52 -5.33 -4.98
CA PRO A 113 11.12 -4.01 -5.17
C PRO A 113 11.26 -3.60 -6.64
N ASN A 114 10.85 -4.45 -7.59
CA ASN A 114 11.17 -4.33 -9.01
C ASN A 114 10.62 -3.06 -9.66
N ILE A 115 9.39 -2.65 -9.38
CA ILE A 115 8.82 -1.40 -9.92
C ILE A 115 9.60 -0.18 -9.43
N MET A 116 9.95 -0.14 -8.13
CA MET A 116 10.78 0.93 -7.57
C MET A 116 12.21 0.92 -8.15
N ALA A 117 12.77 -0.25 -8.43
CA ALA A 117 14.08 -0.36 -9.08
C ALA A 117 14.01 0.21 -10.51
N ILE A 118 13.02 -0.18 -11.32
CA ILE A 118 12.80 0.34 -12.66
C ILE A 118 12.61 1.86 -12.64
N SER A 119 11.83 2.40 -11.69
CA SER A 119 11.63 3.85 -11.58
C SER A 119 12.93 4.61 -11.27
N ARG A 120 13.83 4.01 -10.47
CA ARG A 120 15.17 4.55 -10.20
C ARG A 120 16.08 4.51 -11.43
N ASP A 121 16.05 3.40 -12.18
CA ASP A 121 16.81 3.29 -13.44
C ASP A 121 16.36 4.38 -14.43
N ILE A 122 15.05 4.57 -14.58
CA ILE A 122 14.48 5.64 -15.43
C ILE A 122 14.90 7.04 -14.94
N LYS A 123 14.96 7.26 -13.63
CA LYS A 123 15.42 8.54 -13.06
C LYS A 123 16.84 8.90 -13.48
N LEU A 124 17.70 7.90 -13.64
CA LEU A 124 19.12 8.09 -14.00
C LEU A 124 19.35 8.44 -15.49
N ILE A 125 18.39 8.22 -16.38
CA ILE A 125 18.50 8.53 -17.81
C ILE A 125 18.79 10.02 -18.05
N ASP A 126 18.09 10.89 -17.31
CA ASP A 126 18.35 12.33 -17.29
C ASP A 126 18.07 12.83 -15.87
N GLN A 127 19.14 13.04 -15.12
CA GLN A 127 19.05 13.44 -13.70
C GLN A 127 18.46 14.83 -13.48
N LYS A 128 18.50 15.71 -14.51
CA LYS A 128 17.93 17.07 -14.41
C LYS A 128 16.40 17.04 -14.36
N LYS A 129 15.77 16.18 -15.16
CA LYS A 129 14.30 16.04 -15.19
C LYS A 129 13.82 14.91 -14.28
N GLY A 130 14.54 13.79 -14.22
CA GLY A 130 14.25 12.65 -13.38
C GLY A 130 12.97 11.89 -13.76
N TYR A 131 12.55 10.98 -12.89
CA TYR A 131 11.28 10.26 -12.97
C TYR A 131 10.17 11.10 -12.31
N PRO A 132 8.96 11.17 -12.91
CA PRO A 132 8.46 10.44 -14.08
C PRO A 132 8.74 11.11 -15.44
N HIS A 133 9.32 12.31 -15.52
CA HIS A 133 9.49 13.06 -16.76
C HIS A 133 10.27 12.29 -17.85
N ASN A 134 11.21 11.43 -17.44
CA ASN A 134 11.97 10.60 -18.37
C ASN A 134 11.12 9.56 -19.09
N LEU A 135 9.90 9.24 -18.63
CA LEU A 135 8.94 8.40 -19.36
C LEU A 135 8.62 8.96 -20.76
N LEU A 136 8.65 10.29 -20.91
CA LEU A 136 8.39 10.95 -22.20
C LEU A 136 9.46 10.63 -23.26
N LYS A 137 10.70 10.34 -22.83
CA LYS A 137 11.86 10.09 -23.70
C LYS A 137 12.02 8.61 -24.11
N LEU A 138 11.34 7.69 -23.43
CA LEU A 138 11.47 6.26 -23.68
C LEU A 138 10.82 5.89 -25.02
N THR A 139 11.49 5.00 -25.76
CA THR A 139 11.04 4.42 -27.02
C THR A 139 10.11 3.23 -26.79
N GLN A 140 9.48 2.73 -27.85
CA GLN A 140 8.66 1.52 -27.79
C GLN A 140 9.47 0.31 -27.32
N SER A 141 10.70 0.11 -27.85
CA SER A 141 11.58 -0.96 -27.40
C SER A 141 11.89 -0.88 -25.90
N SER A 142 12.16 0.35 -25.40
CA SER A 142 12.42 0.57 -23.98
C SER A 142 11.25 0.10 -23.11
N PHE A 143 10.00 0.44 -23.45
CA PHE A 143 8.83 0.01 -22.68
C PHE A 143 8.64 -1.52 -22.74
N ALA A 144 8.82 -2.13 -23.91
CA ALA A 144 8.74 -3.58 -24.07
C ALA A 144 9.82 -4.31 -23.23
N GLU A 145 11.05 -3.81 -23.25
CA GLU A 145 12.18 -4.35 -22.49
C GLU A 145 11.96 -4.20 -20.99
N LEU A 146 11.48 -3.07 -20.50
CA LEU A 146 11.17 -2.85 -19.07
C LEU A 146 10.05 -3.77 -18.60
N GLY A 147 8.99 -3.95 -19.40
CA GLY A 147 7.93 -4.90 -19.08
C GLY A 147 8.44 -6.36 -19.05
N LYS A 148 9.27 -6.74 -20.01
CA LYS A 148 9.91 -8.06 -20.04
C LYS A 148 10.86 -8.25 -18.84
N LYS A 149 11.69 -7.24 -18.54
CA LYS A 149 12.59 -7.24 -17.38
C LYS A 149 11.81 -7.50 -16.09
N TYR A 150 10.71 -6.79 -15.87
CA TYR A 150 9.86 -7.03 -14.69
C TYR A 150 9.36 -8.47 -14.61
N ILE A 151 8.84 -9.01 -15.71
CA ILE A 151 8.32 -10.39 -15.75
C ILE A 151 9.43 -11.40 -15.49
N ASP A 152 10.61 -11.20 -16.06
CA ASP A 152 11.74 -12.13 -15.92
C ASP A 152 12.36 -12.06 -14.51
N GLU A 153 12.59 -10.87 -13.99
CA GLU A 153 13.20 -10.67 -12.66
C GLU A 153 12.28 -11.06 -11.50
N THR A 154 10.98 -11.23 -11.73
CA THR A 154 10.04 -11.68 -10.68
C THR A 154 9.84 -13.20 -10.68
N LYS A 155 10.43 -13.96 -11.64
CA LYS A 155 10.27 -15.42 -11.74
C LYS A 155 10.70 -16.17 -10.48
N TRP A 156 11.73 -15.70 -9.80
CA TRP A 156 12.24 -16.36 -8.58
C TRP A 156 11.24 -16.36 -7.41
N ALA A 157 10.30 -15.41 -7.40
CA ALA A 157 9.33 -15.24 -6.32
C ALA A 157 8.02 -16.00 -6.56
N ARG A 158 7.90 -16.73 -7.69
CA ARG A 158 6.64 -17.35 -8.11
C ARG A 158 6.84 -18.76 -8.67
N SER A 159 5.76 -19.54 -8.62
CA SER A 159 5.66 -20.86 -9.22
C SER A 159 5.12 -20.79 -10.66
N SER A 160 4.51 -21.89 -11.12
CA SER A 160 3.92 -22.02 -12.46
C SER A 160 2.47 -21.54 -12.56
N LYS A 161 1.88 -20.92 -11.51
CA LYS A 161 0.50 -20.42 -11.57
C LYS A 161 0.37 -19.31 -12.62
N PRO A 162 -0.78 -19.22 -13.31
CA PRO A 162 -0.97 -18.25 -14.40
C PRO A 162 -0.91 -16.78 -13.93
N PHE A 163 -1.30 -16.49 -12.68
CA PHE A 163 -1.28 -15.17 -12.11
C PHE A 163 -0.43 -15.10 -10.85
N PHE A 164 0.18 -13.96 -10.60
CA PHE A 164 0.92 -13.72 -9.36
C PHE A 164 0.64 -12.31 -8.81
N ILE A 165 0.73 -12.19 -7.51
CA ILE A 165 0.48 -10.94 -6.79
C ILE A 165 1.82 -10.25 -6.52
N ASP A 166 1.92 -8.96 -6.89
CA ASP A 166 2.90 -8.01 -6.36
C ASP A 166 2.17 -7.10 -5.37
N LYS A 167 2.34 -7.37 -4.07
CA LYS A 167 1.72 -6.56 -3.03
C LYS A 167 2.76 -5.61 -2.44
N MET A 168 2.88 -4.42 -3.04
CA MET A 168 3.71 -3.34 -2.56
C MET A 168 2.83 -2.09 -2.39
N PRO A 169 2.48 -1.70 -1.14
CA PRO A 169 1.57 -0.59 -0.89
C PRO A 169 1.94 0.68 -1.65
N ASN A 170 3.19 1.10 -1.62
CA ASN A 170 3.65 2.36 -2.21
C ASN A 170 3.68 2.36 -3.75
N ASN A 171 3.41 1.24 -4.43
CA ASN A 171 3.33 1.19 -5.90
C ASN A 171 2.20 2.05 -6.49
N PHE A 172 1.31 2.62 -5.67
CA PHE A 172 0.28 3.56 -6.15
C PHE A 172 0.87 4.81 -6.81
N VAL A 173 2.08 5.23 -6.42
CA VAL A 173 2.80 6.32 -7.07
C VAL A 173 3.26 5.94 -8.48
N HIS A 174 3.45 4.66 -8.75
CA HIS A 174 4.00 4.12 -9.99
C HIS A 174 2.96 3.52 -10.94
N ILE A 175 1.66 3.74 -10.71
CA ILE A 175 0.58 3.19 -11.56
C ILE A 175 0.78 3.59 -13.03
N GLY A 176 1.23 4.83 -13.30
CA GLY A 176 1.54 5.28 -14.66
C GLY A 176 2.60 4.40 -15.33
N LEU A 177 3.72 4.18 -14.65
CA LEU A 177 4.78 3.29 -15.12
C LEU A 177 4.28 1.85 -15.31
N ILE A 178 3.59 1.30 -14.30
CA ILE A 178 3.04 -0.07 -14.34
C ILE A 178 2.17 -0.25 -15.58
N LYS A 179 1.25 0.67 -15.83
CA LYS A 179 0.31 0.54 -16.97
C LYS A 179 0.95 0.79 -18.32
N LEU A 180 2.08 1.52 -18.38
CA LEU A 180 2.85 1.70 -19.61
C LEU A 180 3.70 0.46 -19.94
N ILE A 181 4.35 -0.17 -18.95
CA ILE A 181 5.20 -1.35 -19.20
C ILE A 181 4.44 -2.69 -19.16
N LEU A 182 3.29 -2.73 -18.49
CA LEU A 182 2.42 -3.91 -18.29
C LEU A 182 0.93 -3.52 -18.48
N PRO A 183 0.51 -3.18 -19.70
CA PRO A 183 -0.82 -2.62 -19.96
C PRO A 183 -1.97 -3.54 -19.54
N LYS A 184 -1.76 -4.87 -19.50
CA LYS A 184 -2.76 -5.87 -19.11
C LYS A 184 -2.75 -6.22 -17.61
N ALA A 185 -1.78 -5.72 -16.84
CA ALA A 185 -1.73 -5.97 -15.40
C ALA A 185 -3.00 -5.49 -14.70
N LYS A 186 -3.47 -6.27 -13.72
CA LYS A 186 -4.58 -5.90 -12.83
C LYS A 186 -4.06 -5.03 -11.69
N ILE A 187 -4.83 -4.02 -11.30
CA ILE A 187 -4.49 -3.14 -10.19
C ILE A 187 -5.63 -3.13 -9.18
N ILE A 188 -5.32 -3.41 -7.94
CA ILE A 188 -6.25 -3.42 -6.82
C ILE A 188 -5.79 -2.36 -5.82
N ASP A 189 -6.66 -1.38 -5.58
CA ASP A 189 -6.46 -0.29 -4.64
C ASP A 189 -7.12 -0.67 -3.30
N ALA A 190 -6.30 -1.03 -2.31
CA ALA A 190 -6.74 -1.38 -0.96
C ALA A 190 -7.01 -0.13 -0.14
N ARG A 191 -8.27 0.12 0.20
CA ARG A 191 -8.70 1.28 0.99
C ARG A 191 -9.26 0.89 2.35
N ARG A 192 -9.16 1.81 3.28
CA ARG A 192 -9.73 1.71 4.62
C ARG A 192 -10.14 3.10 5.10
N ASN A 193 -11.07 3.16 6.08
CA ASN A 193 -11.40 4.40 6.78
C ASN A 193 -10.11 5.18 7.10
N PRO A 194 -9.99 6.47 6.67
CA PRO A 194 -8.75 7.23 6.79
C PRO A 194 -8.28 7.41 8.23
N ARG A 195 -9.19 7.51 9.20
CA ARG A 195 -8.82 7.62 10.62
C ARG A 195 -8.24 6.30 11.14
N ASP A 196 -8.87 5.16 10.79
CA ASP A 196 -8.37 3.83 11.17
C ASP A 196 -7.03 3.50 10.51
N ALA A 197 -6.91 3.73 9.20
CA ALA A 197 -5.66 3.49 8.47
C ALA A 197 -4.53 4.36 9.02
N SER A 198 -4.80 5.66 9.20
CA SER A 198 -3.82 6.64 9.70
C SER A 198 -3.36 6.29 11.11
N PHE A 199 -4.28 6.02 12.02
CA PHE A 199 -3.91 5.65 13.39
C PHE A 199 -3.22 4.28 13.44
N SER A 200 -3.64 3.32 12.62
CA SER A 200 -2.96 2.02 12.51
C SER A 200 -1.53 2.15 11.98
N CYS A 201 -1.25 3.13 11.12
CA CYS A 201 0.13 3.46 10.71
C CYS A 201 0.90 4.13 11.86
N TYR A 202 0.31 5.10 12.57
CA TYR A 202 0.95 5.83 13.65
C TYR A 202 1.40 4.93 14.81
N LYS A 203 0.62 3.91 15.15
CA LYS A 203 0.96 2.97 16.22
C LYS A 203 1.88 1.81 15.78
N GLN A 204 2.23 1.74 14.49
CA GLN A 204 3.09 0.67 13.97
C GLN A 204 4.55 1.13 13.89
N TYR A 205 5.44 0.39 14.57
CA TYR A 205 6.88 0.55 14.34
C TYR A 205 7.27 -0.14 13.03
N PHE A 206 7.52 0.66 11.99
CA PHE A 206 8.02 0.14 10.71
C PHE A 206 9.54 0.02 10.75
N ALA A 207 10.07 -1.14 10.36
CA ALA A 207 11.50 -1.40 10.38
C ALA A 207 12.27 -0.53 9.37
N LYS A 208 11.68 -0.28 8.19
CA LYS A 208 12.26 0.54 7.11
C LYS A 208 11.16 1.25 6.32
N GLY A 209 11.52 2.40 5.74
CA GLY A 209 10.58 3.20 4.95
C GLY A 209 9.47 3.81 5.81
N GLN A 210 8.37 4.21 5.19
CA GLN A 210 7.16 4.71 5.84
C GLN A 210 7.41 5.88 6.82
N HIS A 211 8.38 6.76 6.51
CA HIS A 211 8.80 7.86 7.39
C HIS A 211 7.68 8.87 7.67
N PHE A 212 6.67 8.96 6.80
CA PHE A 212 5.49 9.81 6.99
C PHE A 212 4.63 9.38 8.19
N THR A 213 4.83 8.16 8.72
CA THR A 213 3.97 7.61 9.78
C THR A 213 4.28 8.11 11.18
N TYR A 214 5.34 8.89 11.35
CA TYR A 214 5.78 9.37 12.66
C TYR A 214 5.08 10.64 13.15
N ASP A 215 4.16 11.20 12.35
CA ASP A 215 3.39 12.38 12.71
C ASP A 215 1.97 12.29 12.16
N LEU A 216 0.96 12.63 12.96
CA LEU A 216 -0.45 12.52 12.57
C LEU A 216 -0.84 13.50 11.45
N ASP A 217 -0.24 14.69 11.41
CA ASP A 217 -0.49 15.66 10.33
C ASP A 217 0.14 15.19 9.01
N ASP A 218 1.39 14.71 9.08
CA ASP A 218 2.07 14.16 7.91
C ASP A 218 1.31 12.96 7.34
N ILE A 219 0.83 12.03 8.19
CA ILE A 219 0.01 10.89 7.76
C ILE A 219 -1.26 11.38 7.06
N ALA A 220 -1.96 12.35 7.66
CA ALA A 220 -3.23 12.82 7.12
C ALA A 220 -3.03 13.52 5.77
N ARG A 221 -1.98 14.32 5.61
CA ARG A 221 -1.62 14.97 4.34
C ARG A 221 -1.19 13.96 3.29
N TYR A 222 -0.39 12.97 3.68
CA TYR A 222 0.01 11.87 2.81
C TYR A 222 -1.21 11.09 2.30
N TYR A 223 -2.17 10.79 3.18
CA TYR A 223 -3.43 10.14 2.82
C TYR A 223 -4.22 10.97 1.81
N LYS A 224 -4.32 12.29 1.99
CA LYS A 224 -5.02 13.18 1.05
C LYS A 224 -4.35 13.20 -0.32
N ASP A 225 -3.02 13.25 -0.37
CA ASP A 225 -2.28 13.20 -1.64
C ASP A 225 -2.43 11.84 -2.34
N TYR A 226 -2.41 10.74 -1.57
CA TYR A 226 -2.72 9.42 -2.10
C TYR A 226 -4.13 9.39 -2.73
N ILE A 227 -5.16 9.87 -2.03
CA ILE A 227 -6.54 9.89 -2.57
C ILE A 227 -6.62 10.77 -3.82
N ARG A 228 -5.97 11.94 -3.82
CA ARG A 228 -5.90 12.83 -4.98
C ARG A 228 -5.30 12.10 -6.19
N LEU A 229 -4.19 11.42 -6.00
CA LEU A 229 -3.51 10.67 -7.05
C LEU A 229 -4.35 9.47 -7.52
N MET A 230 -4.96 8.70 -6.61
CA MET A 230 -5.82 7.58 -6.97
C MET A 230 -7.09 8.02 -7.71
N ASN A 231 -7.67 9.16 -7.35
CA ASN A 231 -8.81 9.74 -8.10
C ASN A 231 -8.41 10.12 -9.52
N TYR A 232 -7.21 10.66 -9.70
CA TYR A 232 -6.64 10.92 -11.03
C TYR A 232 -6.50 9.62 -11.84
N TRP A 233 -5.89 8.58 -11.26
CA TRP A 233 -5.72 7.29 -11.92
C TRP A 233 -7.06 6.64 -12.28
N ASN A 234 -8.04 6.67 -11.38
CA ASN A 234 -9.37 6.10 -11.65
C ASN A 234 -10.08 6.82 -12.80
N LYS A 235 -9.92 8.14 -12.93
CA LYS A 235 -10.46 8.93 -14.04
C LYS A 235 -9.73 8.62 -15.35
N LEU A 236 -8.41 8.56 -15.33
CA LEU A 236 -7.58 8.33 -16.50
C LEU A 236 -7.68 6.89 -17.02
N LEU A 237 -7.71 5.92 -16.13
CA LEU A 237 -7.67 4.49 -16.38
C LEU A 237 -9.01 3.83 -16.02
N THR A 238 -10.13 4.41 -16.46
CA THR A 238 -11.49 3.98 -16.12
C THR A 238 -11.67 2.47 -16.30
N GLY A 239 -12.13 1.79 -15.24
CA GLY A 239 -12.38 0.34 -15.22
C GLY A 239 -11.10 -0.53 -15.17
N LYS A 240 -9.90 0.06 -15.03
CA LYS A 240 -8.63 -0.68 -14.97
C LYS A 240 -8.08 -0.83 -13.55
N ILE A 241 -8.69 -0.16 -12.58
CA ILE A 241 -8.33 -0.21 -11.15
C ILE A 241 -9.57 -0.62 -10.38
N PHE A 242 -9.43 -1.63 -9.54
CA PHE A 242 -10.48 -2.09 -8.64
C PHE A 242 -10.23 -1.54 -7.24
N THR A 243 -11.13 -0.68 -6.76
CA THR A 243 -11.01 -0.16 -5.39
C THR A 243 -11.75 -1.08 -4.42
N MET A 244 -11.04 -1.62 -3.44
CA MET A 244 -11.56 -2.51 -2.43
C MET A 244 -11.49 -1.86 -1.05
N HIS A 245 -12.63 -1.60 -0.44
CA HIS A 245 -12.72 -1.07 0.92
C HIS A 245 -12.70 -2.19 1.95
N TYR A 246 -11.79 -2.08 2.92
CA TYR A 246 -11.63 -3.06 4.01
C TYR A 246 -12.95 -3.33 4.74
N GLU A 247 -13.69 -2.27 5.05
CA GLU A 247 -14.98 -2.32 5.75
C GLU A 247 -15.98 -3.19 4.99
N GLN A 248 -16.07 -3.00 3.65
CA GLN A 248 -16.99 -3.74 2.79
C GLN A 248 -16.64 -5.24 2.72
N ILE A 249 -15.34 -5.58 2.76
CA ILE A 249 -14.93 -7.00 2.82
C ILE A 249 -15.41 -7.64 4.13
N ILE A 250 -15.28 -6.91 5.24
CA ILE A 250 -15.67 -7.41 6.57
C ILE A 250 -17.19 -7.53 6.72
N GLU A 251 -17.95 -6.59 6.13
CA GLU A 251 -19.42 -6.56 6.20
C GLU A 251 -20.06 -7.55 5.24
N ASN A 252 -19.56 -7.66 4.02
CA ASN A 252 -20.15 -8.46 2.94
C ASN A 252 -19.09 -9.33 2.23
N PRO A 253 -18.45 -10.28 2.92
CA PRO A 253 -17.29 -11.01 2.38
C PRO A 253 -17.59 -11.78 1.09
N ASN A 254 -18.71 -12.50 1.03
CA ASN A 254 -19.07 -13.32 -0.14
C ASN A 254 -19.19 -12.47 -1.42
N GLU A 255 -19.93 -11.36 -1.33
CA GLU A 255 -20.14 -10.46 -2.45
C GLU A 255 -18.81 -9.81 -2.88
N LYS A 256 -18.09 -9.22 -1.93
CA LYS A 256 -16.88 -8.44 -2.25
C LYS A 256 -15.72 -9.30 -2.72
N ILE A 257 -15.58 -10.52 -2.21
CA ILE A 257 -14.61 -11.49 -2.73
C ILE A 257 -15.00 -11.95 -4.13
N SER A 258 -16.30 -12.18 -4.39
CA SER A 258 -16.77 -12.51 -5.73
C SER A 258 -16.48 -11.39 -6.74
N ASP A 259 -16.78 -10.13 -6.40
CA ASP A 259 -16.46 -8.95 -7.22
C ASP A 259 -14.95 -8.88 -7.54
N LEU A 260 -14.11 -9.13 -6.54
CA LEU A 260 -12.65 -9.13 -6.65
C LEU A 260 -12.16 -10.22 -7.62
N LEU A 261 -12.70 -11.44 -7.51
CA LEU A 261 -12.32 -12.57 -8.36
C LEU A 261 -12.80 -12.34 -9.82
N ILE A 262 -13.99 -11.79 -10.01
CA ILE A 262 -14.49 -11.38 -11.33
C ILE A 262 -13.56 -10.35 -11.97
N PHE A 263 -13.12 -9.32 -11.21
CA PHE A 263 -12.16 -8.35 -11.71
C PHE A 263 -10.83 -8.99 -12.10
N CYS A 264 -10.38 -10.00 -11.36
CA CYS A 264 -9.18 -10.77 -11.69
C CYS A 264 -9.36 -11.72 -12.88
N ASN A 265 -10.57 -11.88 -13.42
CA ASN A 265 -10.94 -12.83 -14.47
C ASN A 265 -10.69 -14.30 -14.06
N VAL A 266 -11.02 -14.63 -12.81
CA VAL A 266 -10.98 -16.01 -12.29
C VAL A 266 -12.33 -16.39 -11.69
N GLY A 267 -12.62 -17.69 -11.63
CA GLY A 267 -13.83 -18.21 -11.03
C GLY A 267 -13.86 -18.06 -9.50
N PHE A 268 -15.02 -18.23 -8.91
CA PHE A 268 -15.12 -18.23 -7.45
C PHE A 268 -14.60 -19.57 -6.88
N GLU A 269 -13.78 -19.48 -5.85
CA GLU A 269 -13.32 -20.63 -5.06
C GLU A 269 -13.57 -20.37 -3.57
N GLU A 270 -14.15 -21.33 -2.87
CA GLU A 270 -14.51 -21.23 -1.46
C GLU A 270 -13.26 -21.04 -0.55
N ASN A 271 -12.11 -21.53 -0.99
CA ASN A 271 -10.84 -21.31 -0.31
C ASN A 271 -10.51 -19.84 -0.13
N CYS A 272 -11.01 -18.95 -0.99
CA CYS A 272 -10.83 -17.51 -0.86
C CYS A 272 -11.58 -16.93 0.35
N LEU A 273 -12.69 -17.52 0.77
CA LEU A 273 -13.38 -17.19 2.02
C LEU A 273 -12.65 -17.75 3.25
N ASN A 274 -12.02 -18.91 3.09
CA ASN A 274 -11.29 -19.61 4.14
C ASN A 274 -9.78 -19.28 4.15
N PHE A 275 -9.38 -18.13 3.65
CA PHE A 275 -7.98 -17.68 3.47
C PHE A 275 -7.11 -17.85 4.73
N HIS A 276 -7.71 -17.75 5.92
CA HIS A 276 -7.02 -17.85 7.22
C HIS A 276 -6.47 -19.26 7.50
N THR A 277 -6.95 -20.29 6.79
CA THR A 277 -6.45 -21.66 6.89
C THR A 277 -5.16 -21.87 6.09
N SER A 278 -4.78 -20.91 5.25
CA SER A 278 -3.58 -20.97 4.44
C SER A 278 -2.32 -21.03 5.30
N LYS A 279 -1.42 -21.99 5.01
CA LYS A 279 -0.11 -22.14 5.69
C LYS A 279 0.98 -21.29 5.04
N ARG A 280 0.66 -20.49 4.03
CA ARG A 280 1.63 -19.62 3.34
C ARG A 280 2.28 -18.65 4.33
N PRO A 281 3.63 -18.49 4.32
CA PRO A 281 4.30 -17.48 5.14
C PRO A 281 3.85 -16.06 4.78
N VAL A 282 3.52 -15.25 5.79
CA VAL A 282 3.12 -13.84 5.63
C VAL A 282 4.16 -12.97 6.32
N LYS A 283 4.90 -12.17 5.53
CA LYS A 283 6.01 -11.33 6.02
C LYS A 283 5.60 -9.85 6.04
N THR A 284 4.54 -9.51 6.77
CA THR A 284 4.06 -8.13 6.89
C THR A 284 3.67 -7.79 8.32
N ALA A 285 3.53 -6.49 8.62
CA ALA A 285 3.03 -6.01 9.92
C ALA A 285 1.60 -6.47 10.26
N SER A 286 0.90 -7.13 9.34
CA SER A 286 -0.46 -7.65 9.52
C SER A 286 -0.50 -9.19 9.52
N SER A 287 0.64 -9.87 9.70
CA SER A 287 0.74 -11.34 9.61
C SER A 287 -0.21 -12.07 10.57
N GLU A 288 -0.25 -11.66 11.83
CA GLU A 288 -1.10 -12.29 12.85
C GLU A 288 -2.59 -12.07 12.57
N GLN A 289 -2.95 -10.90 12.03
CA GLN A 289 -4.33 -10.51 11.78
C GLN A 289 -4.99 -11.37 10.69
N VAL A 290 -4.24 -11.78 9.68
CA VAL A 290 -4.76 -12.56 8.55
C VAL A 290 -4.76 -14.08 8.78
N ARG A 291 -4.28 -14.53 9.93
CA ARG A 291 -4.35 -15.94 10.35
C ARG A 291 -5.62 -16.29 11.12
N GLN A 292 -6.48 -15.32 11.30
CA GLN A 292 -7.78 -15.48 11.96
C GLN A 292 -8.91 -15.29 10.95
N PRO A 293 -10.09 -15.88 11.16
CA PRO A 293 -11.28 -15.55 10.40
C PRO A 293 -11.52 -14.03 10.42
N MET A 294 -12.28 -13.52 9.45
CA MET A 294 -12.64 -12.10 9.43
C MET A 294 -13.32 -11.68 10.73
N TYR A 295 -12.87 -10.56 11.30
CA TYR A 295 -13.39 -10.03 12.57
C TYR A 295 -13.69 -8.54 12.45
N LYS A 296 -14.70 -8.08 13.21
CA LYS A 296 -15.18 -6.68 13.17
C LYS A 296 -14.43 -5.75 14.12
N SER A 297 -13.64 -6.26 15.08
CA SER A 297 -12.96 -5.43 16.09
C SER A 297 -11.90 -4.48 15.52
N GLY A 298 -11.53 -4.65 14.25
CA GLY A 298 -10.67 -3.72 13.52
C GLY A 298 -11.39 -2.50 12.95
N LEU A 299 -12.73 -2.51 12.89
CA LEU A 299 -13.53 -1.39 12.41
C LEU A 299 -13.67 -0.35 13.52
N ASP A 300 -13.57 0.91 13.14
CA ASP A 300 -13.71 2.05 14.05
C ASP A 300 -12.76 2.02 15.26
N TYR A 301 -11.68 1.28 15.18
CA TYR A 301 -10.73 1.08 16.29
C TYR A 301 -10.13 2.41 16.78
N TRP A 302 -9.97 3.40 15.89
CA TRP A 302 -9.53 4.75 16.21
C TRP A 302 -10.39 5.43 17.30
N LYS A 303 -11.66 5.03 17.48
CA LYS A 303 -12.59 5.61 18.47
C LYS A 303 -12.09 5.42 19.90
N ASN A 304 -11.37 4.33 20.20
CA ASN A 304 -10.75 4.11 21.52
C ASN A 304 -9.72 5.21 21.89
N TYR A 305 -9.19 5.89 20.89
CA TYR A 305 -8.20 6.97 21.04
C TYR A 305 -8.75 8.33 20.63
N SER A 306 -10.05 8.47 20.49
CA SER A 306 -10.72 9.65 19.92
C SER A 306 -10.28 10.97 20.58
N ASN A 307 -10.06 10.98 21.91
CA ASN A 307 -9.61 12.16 22.65
C ASN A 307 -8.19 12.63 22.31
N ASN A 308 -7.42 11.81 21.60
CA ASN A 308 -6.03 12.10 21.24
C ASN A 308 -5.86 12.33 19.73
N LEU A 309 -6.90 12.17 18.93
CA LEU A 309 -6.83 12.16 17.46
C LEU A 309 -7.53 13.37 16.82
N ASP A 310 -7.51 14.55 17.48
CA ASP A 310 -8.14 15.76 16.95
C ASP A 310 -7.55 16.17 15.60
N THR A 311 -6.26 15.97 15.39
CA THR A 311 -5.62 16.20 14.09
C THR A 311 -6.29 15.37 12.99
N LEU A 312 -6.48 14.07 13.20
CA LEU A 312 -7.13 13.21 12.21
C LEU A 312 -8.60 13.57 12.02
N LYS A 313 -9.33 13.91 13.12
CA LYS A 313 -10.72 14.35 13.02
C LYS A 313 -10.85 15.63 12.20
N LYS A 314 -9.93 16.58 12.37
CA LYS A 314 -9.87 17.82 11.58
C LYS A 314 -9.58 17.57 10.10
N HIS A 315 -8.67 16.66 9.79
CA HIS A 315 -8.34 16.33 8.40
C HIS A 315 -9.43 15.53 7.68
N PHE A 316 -10.19 14.71 8.42
CA PHE A 316 -11.21 13.78 7.90
C PHE A 316 -12.55 13.95 8.64
N PRO A 317 -13.22 15.11 8.52
CA PRO A 317 -14.44 15.41 9.30
C PRO A 317 -15.62 14.50 8.95
N ASP A 318 -15.71 14.04 7.70
CA ASP A 318 -16.85 13.24 7.19
C ASP A 318 -16.78 11.75 7.54
N TYR A 319 -15.67 11.31 8.12
CA TYR A 319 -15.46 9.91 8.50
C TYR A 319 -15.66 9.73 10.01
N GLY A 320 -16.80 9.20 10.41
CA GLY A 320 -17.10 8.89 11.81
C GLY A 320 -18.44 9.45 12.32
N LYS A 321 -19.30 9.81 11.38
CA LYS A 321 -20.73 10.02 11.65
C LYS A 321 -21.49 8.70 11.60
#